data_8292b21620d2adfa3e184d7aad94a96c
#
_entry.id   8292b21620d2adfa3e184d7aad94a96c
#
_cell.length_a   1.000
_cell.length_b   1.000
_cell.length_c   1.000
_cell.angle_alpha   90.00
_cell.angle_beta   90.00
_cell.angle_gamma   90.00
#
_symmetry.space_group_name_H-M   'P 1'
#
loop_
_entity.id
_entity.type
_entity.pdbx_description
1 polymer ?
#
loop_
_entity_poly.entity_id
_entity_poly.type
_entity_poly.pdbx_seq_one_letter_code
_entity_poly.pdbx_strand_id
1 'polypeptide(L)'
;MTFIYPVILTRKEDGSWEGEFPDLEMCRCEGKTLHDALEDARLQAYDWIDLELQGDDPVMPHVTDLEDLVLAKGQEARRVMVHYRFTEGWDE
;
A
#
# COMPACT_ATOMS: atom_id res chain seq x y z
N MET A 1 -10.63 6.28 -10.05
CA MET A 1 -10.99 5.65 -8.77
C MET A 1 -9.91 5.90 -7.73
N THR A 2 -10.32 6.04 -6.51
CA THR A 2 -9.37 6.29 -5.42
C THR A 2 -9.50 5.19 -4.38
N PHE A 3 -8.35 4.63 -4.01
CA PHE A 3 -8.29 3.59 -2.99
C PHE A 3 -7.39 4.07 -1.86
N ILE A 4 -7.78 3.76 -0.63
CA ILE A 4 -6.99 4.14 0.54
C ILE A 4 -6.82 2.89 1.39
N TYR A 5 -5.55 2.47 1.56
CA TYR A 5 -5.24 1.29 2.35
C TYR A 5 -4.18 1.62 3.39
N PRO A 6 -4.24 1.02 4.56
CA PRO A 6 -3.22 1.24 5.56
C PRO A 6 -1.97 0.44 5.26
N VAL A 7 -0.82 1.01 5.59
CA VAL A 7 0.45 0.31 5.51
C VAL A 7 1.09 0.37 6.90
N ILE A 8 1.68 -0.74 7.31
CA ILE A 8 2.40 -0.83 8.57
C ILE A 8 3.89 -0.73 8.27
N LEU A 9 4.51 0.30 8.82
CA LEU A 9 5.92 0.59 8.53
C LEU A 9 6.76 0.29 9.74
N THR A 10 7.87 -0.43 9.52
CA THR A 10 8.79 -0.83 10.56
C THR A 10 10.14 -0.19 10.31
N ARG A 11 10.67 0.50 11.32
CA ARG A 11 11.99 1.08 11.22
C ARG A 11 13.03 0.01 11.54
N LYS A 12 14.02 -0.11 10.67
CA LYS A 12 15.07 -1.10 10.83
C LYS A 12 16.25 -0.51 11.58
N GLU A 13 17.16 -1.37 12.00
CA GLU A 13 18.31 -0.93 12.80
C GLU A 13 19.20 0.05 12.08
N ASP A 14 19.30 -0.08 10.77
CA ASP A 14 20.14 0.82 9.99
C ASP A 14 19.44 2.14 9.65
N GLY A 15 18.23 2.35 10.19
CA GLY A 15 17.50 3.57 9.96
C GLY A 15 16.60 3.55 8.75
N SER A 16 16.67 2.50 7.96
CA SER A 16 15.77 2.37 6.81
C SER A 16 14.41 1.88 7.28
N TRP A 17 13.45 1.86 6.37
CA TRP A 17 12.09 1.47 6.67
C TRP A 17 11.62 0.40 5.71
N GLU A 18 10.78 -0.48 6.20
CA GLU A 18 10.08 -1.41 5.34
C GLU A 18 8.63 -1.44 5.79
N GLY A 19 7.75 -1.80 4.88
CA GLY A 19 6.33 -1.79 5.19
C GLY A 19 5.60 -2.92 4.51
N GLU A 20 4.41 -3.18 5.03
CA GLU A 20 3.54 -4.16 4.41
C GLU A 20 2.09 -3.71 4.56
N PHE A 21 1.28 -4.09 3.59
CA PHE A 21 -0.12 -3.74 3.60
C PHE A 21 -0.90 -4.92 4.18
N PRO A 22 -1.51 -4.76 5.36
CA PRO A 22 -2.26 -5.89 5.94
C PRO A 22 -3.43 -6.35 5.09
N ASP A 23 -3.99 -5.44 4.29
CA ASP A 23 -5.15 -5.77 3.48
C ASP A 23 -4.82 -6.21 2.06
N LEU A 24 -3.59 -5.96 1.60
CA LEU A 24 -3.16 -6.31 0.26
C LEU A 24 -2.13 -7.42 0.37
N GLU A 25 -2.54 -8.62 0.04
CA GLU A 25 -1.73 -9.81 0.23
C GLU A 25 -0.38 -9.70 -0.49
N MET A 26 0.70 -9.91 0.25
CA MET A 26 2.06 -9.90 -0.29
C MET A 26 2.51 -8.56 -0.87
N CYS A 27 1.82 -7.49 -0.51
CA CYS A 27 2.20 -6.16 -0.98
C CYS A 27 3.13 -5.52 0.06
N ARG A 28 4.36 -5.22 -0.33
CA ARG A 28 5.37 -4.69 0.57
C ARG A 28 6.08 -3.52 -0.05
N CYS A 29 6.73 -2.73 0.80
CA CYS A 29 7.49 -1.57 0.36
C CYS A 29 8.73 -1.40 1.22
N GLU A 30 9.65 -0.56 0.76
CA GLU A 30 10.83 -0.25 1.53
C GLU A 30 11.41 1.08 1.07
N GLY A 31 12.22 1.68 1.91
CA GLY A 31 12.87 2.94 1.59
C GLY A 31 13.93 3.28 2.63
N LYS A 32 14.86 4.14 2.25
CA LYS A 32 15.91 4.56 3.17
C LYS A 32 15.39 5.52 4.23
N THR A 33 14.32 6.24 3.92
CA THR A 33 13.65 7.12 4.86
C THR A 33 12.19 6.76 4.88
N LEU A 34 11.47 7.30 5.87
CA LEU A 34 10.02 7.09 5.93
C LEU A 34 9.35 7.61 4.68
N HIS A 35 9.78 8.78 4.21
CA HIS A 35 9.21 9.36 3.00
C HIS A 35 9.42 8.44 1.80
N ASP A 36 10.63 7.91 1.64
CA ASP A 36 10.93 7.01 0.52
C ASP A 36 10.09 5.74 0.60
N ALA A 37 9.92 5.20 1.82
CA ALA A 37 9.12 4.01 1.99
C ALA A 37 7.66 4.26 1.62
N LEU A 38 7.14 5.44 1.97
CA LEU A 38 5.76 5.78 1.64
C LEU A 38 5.58 5.99 0.14
N GLU A 39 6.58 6.55 -0.54
CA GLU A 39 6.51 6.68 -1.99
C GLU A 39 6.50 5.32 -2.65
N ASP A 40 7.36 4.41 -2.16
CA ASP A 40 7.39 3.06 -2.68
C ASP A 40 6.08 2.35 -2.38
N ALA A 41 5.51 2.58 -1.19
CA ALA A 41 4.24 1.96 -0.81
C ALA A 41 3.15 2.32 -1.80
N ARG A 42 3.10 3.58 -2.22
CA ARG A 42 2.08 4.01 -3.18
C ARG A 42 2.25 3.30 -4.51
N LEU A 43 3.50 3.16 -4.97
CA LEU A 43 3.76 2.47 -6.23
C LEU A 43 3.41 0.99 -6.15
N GLN A 44 3.78 0.35 -5.05
CA GLN A 44 3.48 -1.07 -4.88
C GLN A 44 1.98 -1.31 -4.78
N ALA A 45 1.29 -0.44 -4.06
CA ALA A 45 -0.16 -0.58 -3.95
C ALA A 45 -0.83 -0.34 -5.30
N TYR A 46 -0.34 0.61 -6.07
CA TYR A 46 -0.89 0.86 -7.40
C TYR A 46 -0.75 -0.38 -8.27
N ASP A 47 0.44 -0.98 -8.29
CA ASP A 47 0.66 -2.16 -9.09
C ASP A 47 -0.23 -3.32 -8.65
N TRP A 48 -0.39 -3.48 -7.34
CA TRP A 48 -1.23 -4.55 -6.80
C TRP A 48 -2.69 -4.37 -7.23
N ILE A 49 -3.18 -3.14 -7.11
CA ILE A 49 -4.56 -2.82 -7.48
C ILE A 49 -4.75 -2.99 -8.98
N ASP A 50 -3.76 -2.55 -9.76
CA ASP A 50 -3.83 -2.66 -11.20
C ASP A 50 -3.96 -4.13 -11.63
N LEU A 51 -3.17 -5.00 -11.04
CA LEU A 51 -3.23 -6.42 -11.36
C LEU A 51 -4.58 -7.01 -10.96
N GLU A 52 -5.08 -6.63 -9.80
CA GLU A 52 -6.36 -7.16 -9.33
C GLU A 52 -7.50 -6.72 -10.25
N LEU A 53 -7.51 -5.46 -10.63
CA LEU A 53 -8.60 -4.92 -11.44
C LEU A 53 -8.57 -5.42 -12.88
N GLN A 54 -7.43 -5.92 -13.34
CA GLN A 54 -7.31 -6.48 -14.68
C GLN A 54 -7.71 -7.95 -14.74
N GLY A 55 -8.00 -8.55 -13.60
CA GLY A 55 -8.43 -9.94 -13.56
C GLY A 55 -9.87 -10.10 -14.02
N ASP A 56 -10.27 -11.35 -14.18
CA ASP A 56 -11.60 -11.66 -14.67
C ASP A 56 -12.70 -11.32 -13.67
N ASP A 57 -12.39 -11.37 -12.40
CA ASP A 57 -13.40 -11.17 -11.36
C ASP A 57 -12.78 -10.42 -10.20
N PRO A 58 -12.47 -9.14 -10.42
CA PRO A 58 -11.73 -8.38 -9.40
C PRO A 58 -12.53 -8.20 -8.12
N VAL A 59 -11.87 -8.47 -7.00
CA VAL A 59 -12.45 -8.27 -5.69
C VAL A 59 -11.46 -7.47 -4.86
N MET A 60 -11.81 -6.22 -4.57
CA MET A 60 -10.93 -5.38 -3.76
C MET A 60 -11.07 -5.74 -2.30
N PRO A 61 -9.97 -5.90 -1.58
CA PRO A 61 -10.02 -6.26 -0.17
C PRO A 61 -10.69 -5.18 0.67
N HIS A 62 -11.20 -5.62 1.81
CA HIS A 62 -11.75 -4.71 2.79
C HIS A 62 -10.64 -3.85 3.38
N VAL A 63 -10.96 -2.59 3.67
CA VAL A 63 -10.00 -1.66 4.24
C VAL A 63 -10.08 -1.73 5.76
N THR A 64 -8.95 -2.05 6.39
CA THR A 64 -8.87 -2.08 7.84
C THR A 64 -8.63 -0.67 8.37
N ASP A 65 -9.36 -0.27 9.42
CA ASP A 65 -9.15 1.03 10.02
C ASP A 65 -7.83 1.05 10.77
N LEU A 66 -7.15 2.20 10.75
CA LEU A 66 -5.87 2.32 11.44
C LEU A 66 -5.97 1.96 12.91
N GLU A 67 -7.07 2.34 13.56
CA GLU A 67 -7.22 2.10 14.97
C GLU A 67 -7.41 0.63 15.31
N ASP A 68 -7.73 -0.20 14.31
CA ASP A 68 -7.87 -1.63 14.51
C ASP A 68 -6.58 -2.39 14.33
N LEU A 69 -5.52 -1.71 13.91
CA LEU A 69 -4.23 -2.37 13.71
C LEU A 69 -3.48 -2.47 15.03
N VAL A 70 -2.87 -3.63 15.25
CA VAL A 70 -2.03 -3.85 16.42
C VAL A 70 -0.59 -3.66 16.01
N LEU A 71 0.06 -2.63 16.54
CA LEU A 71 1.41 -2.29 16.15
C LEU A 71 2.39 -2.68 17.24
N ALA A 72 3.55 -3.21 16.81
CA ALA A 72 4.62 -3.50 17.73
C ALA A 72 5.47 -2.25 17.92
N LYS A 73 6.39 -2.31 18.87
CA LYS A 73 7.29 -1.21 19.10
C LYS A 73 8.14 -0.96 17.84
N GLY A 74 8.27 0.29 17.47
CA GLY A 74 9.03 0.64 16.28
C GLY A 74 8.23 0.61 15.00
N GLN A 75 6.93 0.38 15.10
CA GLN A 75 6.06 0.37 13.92
C GLN A 75 5.15 1.58 13.90
N GLU A 76 4.81 2.02 12.71
CA GLU A 76 3.87 3.11 12.49
C GLU A 76 2.91 2.71 11.39
N ALA A 77 1.70 3.19 11.48
CA ALA A 77 0.70 2.94 10.45
C ALA A 77 0.37 4.25 9.74
N ARG A 78 0.21 4.17 8.43
CA ARG A 78 -0.16 5.31 7.61
C ARG A 78 -1.19 4.88 6.59
N ARG A 79 -2.02 5.82 6.16
CA ARG A 79 -2.94 5.58 5.06
C ARG A 79 -2.25 5.96 3.77
N VAL A 80 -2.32 5.07 2.79
CA VAL A 80 -1.74 5.31 1.46
C VAL A 80 -2.89 5.47 0.48
N MET A 81 -2.90 6.59 -0.20
CA MET A 81 -3.96 6.89 -1.17
C MET A 81 -3.43 6.60 -2.57
N VAL A 82 -4.19 5.82 -3.31
CA VAL A 82 -3.85 5.44 -4.68
C VAL A 82 -4.93 5.96 -5.60
N HIS A 83 -4.52 6.80 -6.55
CA HIS A 83 -5.42 7.27 -7.59
C HIS A 83 -5.23 6.37 -8.80
N TYR A 84 -6.17 5.47 -9.02
CA TYR A 84 -6.08 4.52 -10.11
C TYR A 84 -6.92 4.98 -11.29
N ARG A 85 -6.31 5.00 -12.45
CA ARG A 85 -7.01 5.30 -13.69
C ARG A 85 -7.01 4.06 -14.56
N PHE A 86 -8.18 3.51 -14.78
CA PHE A 86 -8.32 2.36 -15.64
C PHE A 86 -8.33 2.85 -17.09
N THR A 87 -7.30 2.52 -17.84
CA THR A 87 -7.19 2.98 -19.22
C THR A 87 -7.49 1.85 -20.17
N GLU A 88 -8.27 2.18 -21.19
CA GLU A 88 -8.61 1.23 -22.23
C GLU A 88 -7.86 1.55 -23.50
N GLY A 89 -6.86 2.37 -23.40
CA GLY A 89 -6.05 2.70 -24.55
C GLY A 89 -6.60 3.83 -25.37
N TRP A 90 -7.87 4.15 -25.23
CA TRP A 90 -8.47 5.22 -26.02
C TRP A 90 -9.12 6.25 -25.12
N ASP A 91 -8.91 6.13 -23.90
CA ASP A 91 -9.63 6.82 -22.90
C ASP A 91 -8.86 7.97 -22.29
N GLU A 92 -7.99 8.54 -22.98
CA GLU A 92 -7.25 9.54 -22.35
C GLU A 92 -7.84 10.86 -22.33
#